data_c84b8f509582bb532cbf264e83f9c65f
#
_entry.id   c84b8f509582bb532cbf264e83f9c65f
#
_cell.length_a   1.000
_cell.length_b   1.000
_cell.length_c   1.000
_cell.angle_alpha   90.00
_cell.angle_beta   90.00
_cell.angle_gamma   90.00
#
_symmetry.space_group_name_H-M   'P 1'
#
loop_
_entity.id
_entity.type
_entity.pdbx_description
1 polymer ?
#
loop_
_entity_poly.entity_id
_entity_poly.type
_entity_poly.pdbx_seq_one_letter_code
_entity_poly.pdbx_strand_id
1 'polypeptide(L)'
;MFARRARGLLDFTFALLCVWCAYHHTPAGALLRRMGAWAFNTRTTARPLLAYYDGVSGTSVPTPGALPPSMLTRVPTSAEALAWGTHSALKGLEPKAREPALALAREAGIAPETLLDPAKGLAATRRLLDSLAKDFPSEEARLTAVFAGRVPARFAMERVDAEGGVPTLERLAKQLPPGFDGSSVGAAQALALSTALMLGWPVAESAHVTSPFGYRVHPTLRTRRMHTGVDLSVRTGTTVSAVAAGVVRRASEDSVNGRVLVLDHGRGVTTAYCHNSELLVKAGTRVEKGQPIALSGSTGRSTGPHLHYQLELAARPVDPFGFRTALRVADGGATEL
;
A
#
# COMPACT_ATOMS: atom_id res chain seq x y z
N MET A 1 -12.37 -61.20 9.33
CA MET A 1 -11.53 -60.10 9.87
C MET A 1 -11.55 -58.84 8.97
N PHE A 2 -11.64 -58.95 7.64
CA PHE A 2 -11.64 -57.82 6.69
C PHE A 2 -12.88 -56.91 6.77
N ALA A 3 -14.07 -57.44 7.03
CA ALA A 3 -15.32 -56.67 7.04
C ALA A 3 -15.44 -55.68 8.23
N ARG A 4 -14.80 -55.94 9.38
CA ARG A 4 -14.75 -55.04 10.52
C ARG A 4 -13.82 -53.81 10.28
N ARG A 5 -12.71 -54.01 9.56
CA ARG A 5 -11.78 -52.94 9.23
C ARG A 5 -12.35 -51.97 8.17
N ALA A 6 -13.11 -52.51 7.20
CA ALA A 6 -13.77 -51.72 6.18
C ALA A 6 -14.88 -50.82 6.76
N ARG A 7 -15.66 -51.31 7.73
CA ARG A 7 -16.68 -50.47 8.42
C ARG A 7 -16.03 -49.32 9.23
N GLY A 8 -14.99 -49.63 9.99
CA GLY A 8 -14.29 -48.56 10.76
C GLY A 8 -13.67 -47.46 9.90
N LEU A 9 -13.23 -47.78 8.66
CA LEU A 9 -12.69 -46.81 7.72
C LEU A 9 -13.81 -45.93 7.13
N LEU A 10 -14.97 -46.55 6.82
CA LEU A 10 -16.16 -45.81 6.34
C LEU A 10 -16.75 -44.89 7.41
N ASP A 11 -16.82 -45.35 8.66
CA ASP A 11 -17.30 -44.53 9.78
C ASP A 11 -16.36 -43.37 10.06
N PHE A 12 -15.05 -43.58 9.95
CA PHE A 12 -14.06 -42.52 10.12
C PHE A 12 -14.10 -41.46 8.99
N THR A 13 -14.24 -41.90 7.74
CA THR A 13 -14.38 -40.98 6.60
C THR A 13 -15.70 -40.20 6.64
N PHE A 14 -16.79 -40.84 7.07
CA PHE A 14 -18.08 -40.18 7.25
C PHE A 14 -18.04 -39.16 8.40
N ALA A 15 -17.39 -39.48 9.52
CA ALA A 15 -17.18 -38.57 10.63
C ALA A 15 -16.32 -37.35 10.20
N LEU A 16 -15.26 -37.55 9.42
CA LEU A 16 -14.45 -36.46 8.87
C LEU A 16 -15.25 -35.58 7.91
N LEU A 17 -16.11 -36.17 7.09
CA LEU A 17 -16.99 -35.42 6.18
C LEU A 17 -18.01 -34.59 6.94
N CYS A 18 -18.61 -35.17 8.00
CA CYS A 18 -19.53 -34.43 8.89
C CYS A 18 -18.85 -33.26 9.60
N VAL A 19 -17.63 -33.47 10.11
CA VAL A 19 -16.81 -32.40 10.71
C VAL A 19 -16.46 -31.33 9.70
N TRP A 20 -16.09 -31.73 8.47
CA TRP A 20 -15.81 -30.82 7.37
C TRP A 20 -17.04 -30.01 6.97
N CYS A 21 -18.21 -30.65 6.81
CA CYS A 21 -19.49 -29.99 6.52
C CYS A 21 -19.90 -29.05 7.65
N ALA A 22 -19.79 -29.49 8.91
CA ALA A 22 -20.08 -28.65 10.06
C ALA A 22 -19.17 -27.40 10.11
N TYR A 23 -17.88 -27.60 9.82
CA TYR A 23 -16.90 -26.50 9.77
C TYR A 23 -17.22 -25.50 8.64
N HIS A 24 -17.66 -25.97 7.46
CA HIS A 24 -17.87 -25.10 6.30
C HIS A 24 -19.27 -24.51 6.17
N HIS A 25 -20.31 -25.19 6.69
CA HIS A 25 -21.70 -24.84 6.42
C HIS A 25 -22.53 -24.46 7.64
N THR A 26 -21.94 -24.40 8.85
CA THR A 26 -22.66 -23.95 10.05
C THR A 26 -22.19 -22.60 10.59
N PRO A 27 -23.04 -21.86 11.29
CA PRO A 27 -22.64 -20.63 11.98
C PRO A 27 -21.51 -20.85 12.99
N ALA A 28 -21.50 -21.99 13.69
CA ALA A 28 -20.43 -22.38 14.61
C ALA A 28 -19.10 -22.63 13.87
N GLY A 29 -19.13 -23.28 12.72
CA GLY A 29 -17.96 -23.47 11.87
C GLY A 29 -17.45 -22.13 11.29
N ALA A 30 -18.36 -21.20 10.96
CA ALA A 30 -17.98 -19.85 10.57
C ALA A 30 -17.29 -19.09 11.72
N LEU A 31 -17.76 -19.27 12.95
CA LEU A 31 -17.12 -18.71 14.16
C LEU A 31 -15.74 -19.34 14.40
N LEU A 32 -15.59 -20.65 14.28
CA LEU A 32 -14.31 -21.36 14.42
C LEU A 32 -13.31 -20.95 13.34
N ARG A 33 -13.74 -20.74 12.10
CA ARG A 33 -12.88 -20.20 11.03
C ARG A 33 -12.42 -18.76 11.35
N ARG A 34 -13.32 -17.93 11.90
CA ARG A 34 -13.00 -16.57 12.34
C ARG A 34 -12.03 -16.57 13.53
N MET A 35 -12.23 -17.44 14.51
CA MET A 35 -11.33 -17.60 15.66
C MET A 35 -9.99 -18.21 15.25
N GLY A 36 -9.97 -19.20 14.37
CA GLY A 36 -8.75 -19.78 13.80
C GLY A 36 -7.98 -18.75 12.97
N ALA A 37 -8.65 -17.97 12.13
CA ALA A 37 -8.07 -16.86 11.42
C ALA A 37 -7.55 -15.78 12.40
N TRP A 38 -8.22 -15.54 13.52
CA TRP A 38 -7.76 -14.64 14.57
C TRP A 38 -6.53 -15.19 15.31
N ALA A 39 -6.51 -16.45 15.67
CA ALA A 39 -5.38 -17.11 16.36
C ALA A 39 -4.13 -17.24 15.46
N PHE A 40 -4.31 -17.46 14.16
CA PHE A 40 -3.21 -17.41 13.18
C PHE A 40 -2.82 -15.96 12.83
N ASN A 41 -3.73 -14.99 12.96
CA ASN A 41 -3.54 -13.58 12.60
C ASN A 41 -2.88 -12.74 13.69
N THR A 42 -2.76 -13.23 14.93
CA THR A 42 -1.97 -12.54 15.96
C THR A 42 -0.46 -12.50 15.63
N ARG A 43 0.00 -13.25 14.62
CA ARG A 43 1.35 -13.13 14.04
C ARG A 43 1.45 -12.24 12.80
N THR A 44 0.32 -11.75 12.26
CA THR A 44 0.30 -10.87 11.08
C THR A 44 -0.91 -9.94 11.13
N THR A 45 -0.78 -8.85 11.91
CA THR A 45 -1.77 -7.76 11.99
C THR A 45 -1.87 -6.90 10.72
N ALA A 46 -1.48 -7.43 9.56
CA ALA A 46 -1.47 -6.73 8.27
C ALA A 46 -2.48 -7.25 7.24
N ARG A 47 -3.34 -8.16 7.59
CA ARG A 47 -4.18 -8.85 6.61
C ARG A 47 -5.58 -8.31 6.30
N PRO A 48 -6.20 -7.33 6.96
CA PRO A 48 -7.48 -6.82 6.47
C PRO A 48 -7.37 -6.13 5.10
N LEU A 49 -6.30 -5.37 4.87
CA LEU A 49 -6.03 -4.74 3.57
C LEU A 49 -5.47 -5.72 2.54
N LEU A 50 -4.63 -6.68 2.97
CA LEU A 50 -4.07 -7.72 2.08
C LEU A 50 -5.14 -8.68 1.54
N ALA A 51 -6.08 -9.15 2.36
CA ALA A 51 -7.19 -9.99 1.90
C ALA A 51 -8.09 -9.26 0.90
N TYR A 52 -8.13 -7.95 0.98
CA TYR A 52 -8.84 -7.08 0.05
C TYR A 52 -8.14 -7.02 -1.32
N TYR A 53 -6.80 -7.08 -1.34
CA TYR A 53 -5.97 -7.09 -2.57
C TYR A 53 -5.73 -8.49 -3.14
N ASP A 54 -5.75 -9.55 -2.32
CA ASP A 54 -5.58 -10.94 -2.77
C ASP A 54 -6.77 -11.44 -3.61
N GLY A 55 -7.95 -10.80 -3.50
CA GLY A 55 -9.13 -11.11 -4.33
C GLY A 55 -9.07 -10.58 -5.76
N VAL A 56 -8.09 -9.74 -6.10
CA VAL A 56 -7.92 -9.13 -7.43
C VAL A 56 -6.60 -9.57 -8.02
N SER A 57 -6.53 -10.84 -8.42
CA SER A 57 -5.42 -11.36 -9.21
C SER A 57 -5.39 -10.65 -10.57
N GLY A 58 -4.36 -9.83 -10.81
CA GLY A 58 -4.08 -9.25 -12.13
C GLY A 58 -3.87 -7.74 -12.19
N THR A 59 -4.24 -6.95 -11.18
CA THR A 59 -3.90 -5.52 -11.20
C THR A 59 -2.46 -5.31 -10.75
N SER A 60 -1.58 -5.05 -11.69
CA SER A 60 -0.27 -4.46 -11.37
C SER A 60 -0.51 -3.15 -10.62
N VAL A 61 0.19 -2.94 -9.47
CA VAL A 61 0.30 -1.57 -8.93
C VAL A 61 0.86 -0.74 -10.09
N PRO A 62 0.19 0.31 -10.54
CA PRO A 62 0.72 1.11 -11.63
C PRO A 62 2.11 1.58 -11.22
N THR A 63 3.10 1.30 -12.05
CA THR A 63 4.39 1.97 -11.94
C THR A 63 4.06 3.46 -12.00
N PRO A 64 4.53 4.29 -11.03
CA PRO A 64 4.22 5.70 -11.07
C PRO A 64 4.60 6.22 -12.46
N GLY A 65 3.62 6.75 -13.18
CA GLY A 65 3.87 7.44 -14.44
C GLY A 65 4.83 8.60 -14.19
N ALA A 66 5.54 9.03 -15.19
CA ALA A 66 6.42 10.18 -15.09
C ALA A 66 5.67 11.35 -14.43
N LEU A 67 6.27 11.91 -13.39
CA LEU A 67 5.71 13.07 -12.72
C LEU A 67 5.70 14.27 -13.68
N PRO A 68 4.64 15.08 -13.68
CA PRO A 68 4.62 16.31 -14.48
C PRO A 68 5.79 17.22 -14.08
N PRO A 69 6.40 17.95 -15.02
CA PRO A 69 7.49 18.86 -14.71
C PRO A 69 7.19 19.85 -13.58
N SER A 70 5.94 20.28 -13.45
CA SER A 70 5.47 21.16 -12.37
C SER A 70 5.53 20.53 -10.98
N MET A 71 5.53 19.20 -10.87
CA MET A 71 5.69 18.47 -9.61
C MET A 71 7.16 18.06 -9.34
N LEU A 72 8.05 18.25 -10.31
CA LEU A 72 9.48 18.01 -10.16
C LEU A 72 10.22 19.17 -9.51
N THR A 73 9.61 20.38 -9.52
CA THR A 73 10.26 21.62 -9.06
C THR A 73 9.96 22.00 -7.61
N ARG A 74 9.02 21.32 -6.95
CA ARG A 74 8.64 21.56 -5.55
C ARG A 74 7.93 20.36 -4.94
N VAL A 75 7.87 20.31 -3.62
CA VAL A 75 7.02 19.32 -2.92
C VAL A 75 5.56 19.58 -3.28
N PRO A 76 4.82 18.58 -3.79
CA PRO A 76 3.42 18.74 -4.13
C PRO A 76 2.58 18.97 -2.86
N THR A 77 1.48 19.70 -2.98
CA THR A 77 0.47 19.76 -1.93
C THR A 77 -0.29 18.42 -1.83
N SER A 78 -0.95 18.18 -0.69
CA SER A 78 -1.78 16.96 -0.53
C SER A 78 -2.85 16.84 -1.63
N ALA A 79 -3.47 17.95 -2.05
CA ALA A 79 -4.46 17.95 -3.12
C ALA A 79 -3.85 17.60 -4.48
N GLU A 80 -2.64 18.04 -4.78
CA GLU A 80 -1.92 17.68 -6.00
C GLU A 80 -1.49 16.21 -5.99
N ALA A 81 -1.00 15.73 -4.85
CA ALA A 81 -0.64 14.33 -4.67
C ALA A 81 -1.88 13.42 -4.84
N LEU A 82 -3.03 13.81 -4.27
CA LEU A 82 -4.29 13.08 -4.41
C LEU A 82 -4.75 13.06 -5.87
N ALA A 83 -4.70 14.20 -6.57
CA ALA A 83 -5.07 14.28 -7.98
C ALA A 83 -4.16 13.40 -8.85
N TRP A 84 -2.86 13.42 -8.61
CA TRP A 84 -1.91 12.59 -9.34
C TRP A 84 -2.12 11.10 -9.07
N GLY A 85 -2.30 10.70 -7.80
CA GLY A 85 -2.59 9.32 -7.43
C GLY A 85 -3.87 8.81 -8.08
N THR A 86 -4.93 9.63 -8.07
CA THR A 86 -6.22 9.33 -8.71
C THR A 86 -6.08 9.20 -10.23
N HIS A 87 -5.44 10.15 -10.88
CA HIS A 87 -5.19 10.10 -12.32
C HIS A 87 -4.39 8.86 -12.72
N SER A 88 -3.34 8.55 -11.96
CA SER A 88 -2.48 7.35 -12.21
C SER A 88 -3.28 6.05 -12.03
N ALA A 89 -4.11 5.96 -10.99
CA ALA A 89 -4.97 4.81 -10.77
C ALA A 89 -6.00 4.64 -11.89
N LEU A 90 -6.67 5.72 -12.31
CA LEU A 90 -7.63 5.70 -13.42
C LEU A 90 -7.00 5.20 -14.73
N LYS A 91 -5.78 5.60 -15.03
CA LYS A 91 -5.07 5.12 -16.23
C LYS A 91 -4.79 3.61 -16.21
N GLY A 92 -4.56 3.05 -15.02
CA GLY A 92 -4.32 1.62 -14.83
C GLY A 92 -5.57 0.75 -14.89
N LEU A 93 -6.78 1.32 -14.86
CA LEU A 93 -8.03 0.55 -14.86
C LEU A 93 -8.47 0.13 -16.26
N GLU A 94 -9.24 -0.95 -16.31
CA GLU A 94 -10.01 -1.32 -17.50
C GLU A 94 -11.07 -0.27 -17.85
N PRO A 95 -11.43 -0.08 -19.13
CA PRO A 95 -12.37 0.96 -19.57
C PRO A 95 -13.68 0.98 -18.78
N LYS A 96 -14.29 -0.19 -18.54
CA LYS A 96 -15.56 -0.31 -17.80
C LYS A 96 -15.44 0.18 -16.35
N ALA A 97 -14.31 -0.03 -15.71
CA ALA A 97 -14.07 0.40 -14.32
C ALA A 97 -13.85 1.91 -14.18
N ARG A 98 -13.65 2.64 -15.29
CA ARG A 98 -13.51 4.10 -15.33
C ARG A 98 -14.84 4.82 -15.44
N GLU A 99 -15.92 4.14 -15.84
CA GLU A 99 -17.23 4.76 -16.13
C GLU A 99 -17.76 5.63 -14.98
N PRO A 100 -17.66 5.24 -13.70
CA PRO A 100 -18.10 6.12 -12.62
C PRO A 100 -17.40 7.48 -12.64
N ALA A 101 -16.07 7.50 -12.82
CA ALA A 101 -15.29 8.75 -12.91
C ALA A 101 -15.65 9.58 -14.15
N LEU A 102 -15.86 8.92 -15.28
CA LEU A 102 -16.25 9.59 -16.53
C LEU A 102 -17.66 10.19 -16.43
N ALA A 103 -18.59 9.50 -15.77
CA ALA A 103 -19.94 10.04 -15.50
C ALA A 103 -19.87 11.28 -14.59
N LEU A 104 -19.12 11.21 -13.50
CA LEU A 104 -18.91 12.35 -12.60
C LEU A 104 -18.23 13.53 -13.28
N ALA A 105 -17.31 13.26 -14.21
CA ALA A 105 -16.69 14.34 -15.00
C ALA A 105 -17.73 15.08 -15.86
N ARG A 106 -18.62 14.33 -16.53
CA ARG A 106 -19.73 14.93 -17.31
C ARG A 106 -20.63 15.78 -16.42
N GLU A 107 -21.02 15.30 -15.24
CA GLU A 107 -21.81 16.04 -14.27
C GLU A 107 -21.10 17.34 -13.80
N ALA A 108 -19.78 17.31 -13.68
CA ALA A 108 -18.96 18.46 -13.30
C ALA A 108 -18.60 19.41 -14.46
N GLY A 109 -19.13 19.17 -15.67
CA GLY A 109 -18.80 19.96 -16.87
C GLY A 109 -17.34 19.78 -17.33
N ILE A 110 -16.74 18.62 -17.05
CA ILE A 110 -15.41 18.24 -17.48
C ILE A 110 -15.55 17.24 -18.61
N ALA A 111 -14.91 17.50 -19.76
CA ALA A 111 -14.91 16.56 -20.88
C ALA A 111 -14.24 15.24 -20.45
N PRO A 112 -14.95 14.09 -20.47
CA PRO A 112 -14.48 12.84 -19.87
C PRO A 112 -13.14 12.36 -20.41
N GLU A 113 -12.91 12.54 -21.70
CA GLU A 113 -11.67 12.17 -22.38
C GLU A 113 -10.45 12.89 -21.81
N THR A 114 -10.63 14.09 -21.23
CA THR A 114 -9.54 14.85 -20.62
C THR A 114 -9.00 14.20 -19.36
N LEU A 115 -9.77 13.36 -18.65
CA LEU A 115 -9.30 12.67 -17.44
C LEU A 115 -8.12 11.70 -17.73
N LEU A 116 -8.05 11.16 -18.93
CA LEU A 116 -7.02 10.22 -19.35
C LEU A 116 -5.92 10.86 -20.23
N ASP A 117 -6.10 12.13 -20.58
CA ASP A 117 -5.15 12.87 -21.41
C ASP A 117 -3.80 13.04 -20.68
N PRO A 118 -2.67 12.75 -21.32
CA PRO A 118 -1.36 12.87 -20.68
C PRO A 118 -1.00 14.26 -20.19
N ALA A 119 -1.45 15.31 -20.88
CA ALA A 119 -1.13 16.70 -20.57
C ALA A 119 -2.18 17.39 -19.67
N LYS A 120 -3.46 17.08 -19.88
CA LYS A 120 -4.59 17.76 -19.23
C LYS A 120 -5.21 16.95 -18.08
N GLY A 121 -4.96 15.62 -18.04
CA GLY A 121 -5.66 14.70 -17.14
C GLY A 121 -5.46 14.99 -15.67
N LEU A 122 -4.28 15.43 -15.26
CA LEU A 122 -4.03 15.82 -13.88
C LEU A 122 -4.89 17.00 -13.44
N ALA A 123 -4.93 18.07 -14.26
CA ALA A 123 -5.75 19.25 -13.97
C ALA A 123 -7.25 18.92 -13.99
N ALA A 124 -7.69 18.07 -14.93
CA ALA A 124 -9.07 17.59 -15.00
C ALA A 124 -9.44 16.75 -13.77
N THR A 125 -8.58 15.84 -13.35
CA THR A 125 -8.78 15.03 -12.14
C THR A 125 -8.84 15.88 -10.88
N ARG A 126 -7.99 16.90 -10.76
CA ARG A 126 -8.04 17.85 -9.65
C ARG A 126 -9.39 18.58 -9.60
N ARG A 127 -9.83 19.14 -10.73
CA ARG A 127 -11.15 19.80 -10.83
C ARG A 127 -12.30 18.86 -10.46
N LEU A 128 -12.23 17.59 -10.87
CA LEU A 128 -13.21 16.59 -10.48
C LEU A 128 -13.23 16.38 -8.97
N LEU A 129 -12.07 16.17 -8.34
CA LEU A 129 -11.99 15.99 -6.88
C LEU A 129 -12.46 17.23 -6.11
N ASP A 130 -12.14 18.42 -6.59
CA ASP A 130 -12.58 19.69 -6.00
C ASP A 130 -14.12 19.84 -6.10
N SER A 131 -14.74 19.43 -7.22
CA SER A 131 -16.19 19.45 -7.40
C SER A 131 -16.94 18.51 -6.44
N LEU A 132 -16.29 17.47 -5.97
CA LEU A 132 -16.84 16.50 -5.02
C LEU A 132 -16.65 16.88 -3.55
N ALA A 133 -15.82 17.89 -3.26
CA ALA A 133 -15.40 18.20 -1.89
C ALA A 133 -16.57 18.62 -0.97
N LYS A 134 -17.61 19.24 -1.51
CA LYS A 134 -18.80 19.64 -0.74
C LYS A 134 -19.63 18.44 -0.30
N ASP A 135 -19.81 17.45 -1.17
CA ASP A 135 -20.64 16.27 -0.90
C ASP A 135 -19.85 15.16 -0.17
N PHE A 136 -18.53 15.13 -0.38
CA PHE A 136 -17.61 14.14 0.14
C PHE A 136 -16.40 14.83 0.78
N PRO A 137 -16.48 15.20 2.07
CA PRO A 137 -15.47 16.06 2.71
C PRO A 137 -14.12 15.35 2.92
N SER A 138 -14.10 14.03 3.17
CA SER A 138 -12.85 13.29 3.31
C SER A 138 -12.26 12.87 1.97
N GLU A 139 -10.93 12.68 1.91
CA GLU A 139 -10.24 12.18 0.72
C GLU A 139 -10.74 10.79 0.34
N GLU A 140 -10.94 9.92 1.33
CA GLU A 140 -11.43 8.56 1.17
C GLU A 140 -12.85 8.51 0.57
N ALA A 141 -13.74 9.40 1.04
CA ALA A 141 -15.11 9.50 0.51
C ALA A 141 -15.10 10.02 -0.94
N ARG A 142 -14.27 11.01 -1.26
CA ARG A 142 -14.11 11.52 -2.64
C ARG A 142 -13.59 10.45 -3.58
N LEU A 143 -12.57 9.70 -3.15
CA LEU A 143 -12.04 8.58 -3.93
C LEU A 143 -13.10 7.49 -4.12
N THR A 144 -13.84 7.16 -3.06
CA THR A 144 -14.96 6.20 -3.18
C THR A 144 -15.96 6.68 -4.23
N ALA A 145 -16.30 7.98 -4.25
CA ALA A 145 -17.20 8.53 -5.27
C ALA A 145 -16.61 8.43 -6.68
N VAL A 146 -15.32 8.74 -6.86
CA VAL A 146 -14.66 8.66 -8.17
C VAL A 146 -14.70 7.24 -8.73
N PHE A 147 -14.48 6.22 -7.92
CA PHE A 147 -14.35 4.85 -8.39
C PHE A 147 -15.65 4.04 -8.33
N ALA A 148 -16.57 4.34 -7.41
CA ALA A 148 -17.86 3.65 -7.29
C ALA A 148 -19.05 4.44 -7.85
N GLY A 149 -18.89 5.74 -8.04
CA GLY A 149 -19.97 6.66 -8.39
C GLY A 149 -20.58 7.36 -7.18
N ARG A 150 -21.28 8.48 -7.41
CA ARG A 150 -21.85 9.35 -6.37
C ARG A 150 -22.84 8.63 -5.46
N VAL A 151 -23.76 7.85 -6.03
CA VAL A 151 -24.84 7.20 -5.27
C VAL A 151 -24.32 6.10 -4.34
N PRO A 152 -23.51 5.13 -4.80
CA PRO A 152 -22.92 4.13 -3.93
C PRO A 152 -22.02 4.72 -2.83
N ALA A 153 -21.24 5.76 -3.15
CA ALA A 153 -20.38 6.42 -2.20
C ALA A 153 -21.18 7.14 -1.10
N ARG A 154 -22.25 7.84 -1.46
CA ARG A 154 -23.15 8.49 -0.50
C ARG A 154 -23.81 7.48 0.42
N PHE A 155 -24.32 6.39 -0.14
CA PHE A 155 -24.89 5.29 0.64
C PHE A 155 -23.89 4.72 1.65
N ALA A 156 -22.66 4.44 1.21
CA ALA A 156 -21.62 3.93 2.09
C ALA A 156 -21.25 4.93 3.21
N MET A 157 -21.17 6.24 2.87
CA MET A 157 -20.86 7.29 3.82
C MET A 157 -21.95 7.44 4.91
N GLU A 158 -23.24 7.48 4.50
CA GLU A 158 -24.36 7.57 5.42
C GLU A 158 -24.41 6.39 6.42
N ARG A 159 -24.04 5.19 5.97
CA ARG A 159 -23.96 4.02 6.85
C ARG A 159 -22.79 4.08 7.83
N VAL A 160 -21.63 4.55 7.36
CA VAL A 160 -20.47 4.76 8.25
C VAL A 160 -20.76 5.83 9.29
N ASP A 161 -21.44 6.91 8.91
CA ASP A 161 -21.84 7.99 9.82
C ASP A 161 -22.88 7.49 10.84
N ALA A 162 -23.85 6.67 10.40
CA ALA A 162 -24.85 6.06 11.30
C ALA A 162 -24.22 5.11 12.33
N GLU A 163 -23.07 4.51 12.02
CA GLU A 163 -22.26 3.70 12.95
C GLU A 163 -21.37 4.56 13.88
N GLY A 164 -21.42 5.89 13.76
CA GLY A 164 -20.57 6.82 14.51
C GLY A 164 -19.09 6.71 14.16
N GLY A 165 -18.79 6.30 12.92
CA GLY A 165 -17.43 6.00 12.46
C GLY A 165 -16.82 7.09 11.58
N VAL A 166 -15.49 7.20 11.62
CA VAL A 166 -14.77 8.01 10.63
C VAL A 166 -14.79 7.28 9.28
N PRO A 167 -15.07 7.96 8.16
CA PRO A 167 -15.17 7.37 6.83
C PRO A 167 -13.79 7.00 6.28
N THR A 168 -13.16 5.97 6.85
CA THR A 168 -11.95 5.36 6.27
C THR A 168 -12.30 4.54 5.04
N LEU A 169 -11.34 4.38 4.13
CA LEU A 169 -11.57 3.62 2.90
C LEU A 169 -12.06 2.18 3.17
N GLU A 170 -11.52 1.53 4.21
CA GLU A 170 -11.93 0.18 4.62
C GLU A 170 -13.40 0.14 5.07
N ARG A 171 -13.85 1.13 5.86
CA ARG A 171 -15.24 1.19 6.32
C ARG A 171 -16.19 1.49 5.16
N LEU A 172 -15.84 2.45 4.32
CA LEU A 172 -16.63 2.78 3.12
C LEU A 172 -16.76 1.57 2.21
N ALA A 173 -15.66 0.86 1.95
CA ALA A 173 -15.66 -0.35 1.12
C ALA A 173 -16.60 -1.45 1.64
N LYS A 174 -16.65 -1.65 2.97
CA LYS A 174 -17.55 -2.63 3.61
C LYS A 174 -19.03 -2.26 3.48
N GLN A 175 -19.33 -0.99 3.30
CA GLN A 175 -20.70 -0.48 3.18
C GLN A 175 -21.13 -0.27 1.71
N LEU A 176 -20.24 -0.46 0.74
CA LEU A 176 -20.63 -0.41 -0.66
C LEU A 176 -21.61 -1.53 -1.00
N PRO A 177 -22.60 -1.30 -1.88
CA PRO A 177 -23.48 -2.33 -2.37
C PRO A 177 -22.72 -3.47 -3.06
N PRO A 178 -23.29 -4.70 -3.14
CA PRO A 178 -22.70 -5.78 -3.91
C PRO A 178 -22.41 -5.38 -5.36
N GLY A 179 -21.29 -5.81 -5.90
CA GLY A 179 -20.86 -5.49 -7.28
C GLY A 179 -19.93 -4.28 -7.40
N PHE A 180 -19.61 -3.59 -6.29
CA PHE A 180 -18.66 -2.46 -6.26
C PHE A 180 -17.30 -2.82 -5.65
N ASP A 181 -17.01 -4.09 -5.43
CA ASP A 181 -15.78 -4.57 -4.79
C ASP A 181 -14.50 -4.08 -5.54
N GLY A 182 -14.55 -4.03 -6.87
CA GLY A 182 -13.45 -3.54 -7.69
C GLY A 182 -13.19 -2.03 -7.57
N SER A 183 -14.20 -1.25 -7.18
CA SER A 183 -14.10 0.22 -7.06
C SER A 183 -13.17 0.64 -5.93
N SER A 184 -13.19 -0.09 -4.84
CA SER A 184 -12.36 0.18 -3.67
C SER A 184 -10.88 -0.10 -3.93
N VAL A 185 -10.55 -0.99 -4.87
CA VAL A 185 -9.16 -1.22 -5.30
C VAL A 185 -8.57 0.03 -5.97
N GLY A 186 -9.29 0.65 -6.90
CA GLY A 186 -8.86 1.89 -7.55
C GLY A 186 -8.68 3.04 -6.54
N ALA A 187 -9.63 3.19 -5.61
CA ALA A 187 -9.56 4.18 -4.55
C ALA A 187 -8.34 3.95 -3.63
N ALA A 188 -8.08 2.70 -3.24
CA ALA A 188 -6.94 2.34 -2.42
C ALA A 188 -5.60 2.57 -3.14
N GLN A 189 -5.53 2.26 -4.44
CA GLN A 189 -4.34 2.55 -5.25
C GLN A 189 -4.08 4.06 -5.35
N ALA A 190 -5.11 4.85 -5.61
CA ALA A 190 -5.00 6.30 -5.67
C ALA A 190 -4.46 6.88 -4.35
N LEU A 191 -5.00 6.40 -3.23
CA LEU A 191 -4.61 6.85 -1.90
C LEU A 191 -3.17 6.43 -1.53
N ALA A 192 -2.78 5.19 -1.85
CA ALA A 192 -1.42 4.70 -1.63
C ALA A 192 -0.40 5.48 -2.47
N LEU A 193 -0.67 5.71 -3.76
CA LEU A 193 0.19 6.49 -4.65
C LEU A 193 0.35 7.93 -4.17
N SER A 194 -0.74 8.58 -3.74
CA SER A 194 -0.69 9.95 -3.22
C SER A 194 0.12 10.04 -1.93
N THR A 195 -0.03 9.05 -1.03
CA THR A 195 0.73 8.97 0.22
C THR A 195 2.21 8.75 -0.06
N ALA A 196 2.55 7.83 -0.97
CA ALA A 196 3.94 7.55 -1.35
C ALA A 196 4.66 8.78 -1.93
N LEU A 197 3.94 9.62 -2.68
CA LEU A 197 4.49 10.86 -3.24
C LEU A 197 4.87 11.89 -2.16
N MET A 198 4.28 11.79 -0.96
CA MET A 198 4.53 12.68 0.18
C MET A 198 5.61 12.16 1.14
N LEU A 199 6.19 10.98 0.88
CA LEU A 199 7.24 10.42 1.73
C LEU A 199 8.52 11.26 1.66
N GLY A 200 9.21 11.36 2.80
CA GLY A 200 10.59 11.86 2.86
C GLY A 200 11.62 10.81 2.42
N TRP A 201 12.88 11.07 2.75
CA TRP A 201 13.98 10.15 2.51
C TRP A 201 14.60 9.70 3.83
N PRO A 202 15.03 8.42 3.97
CA PRO A 202 15.40 7.88 5.29
C PRO A 202 16.76 8.34 5.81
N VAL A 203 17.65 8.82 4.95
CA VAL A 203 19.01 9.27 5.29
C VAL A 203 19.33 10.58 4.57
N ALA A 204 20.47 11.21 4.90
CA ALA A 204 20.91 12.43 4.22
C ALA A 204 20.98 12.22 2.69
N GLU A 205 20.70 13.27 1.93
CA GLU A 205 20.60 13.23 0.47
C GLU A 205 21.91 12.89 -0.24
N SER A 206 23.04 13.11 0.41
CA SER A 206 24.37 12.73 -0.08
C SER A 206 24.62 11.21 -0.16
N ALA A 207 23.70 10.39 0.37
CA ALA A 207 23.82 8.94 0.26
C ALA A 207 23.57 8.46 -1.17
N HIS A 208 24.58 7.78 -1.75
CA HIS A 208 24.48 7.23 -3.10
C HIS A 208 23.72 5.91 -3.11
N VAL A 209 22.96 5.67 -4.18
CA VAL A 209 22.36 4.36 -4.47
C VAL A 209 23.44 3.43 -4.99
N THR A 210 23.80 2.42 -4.21
CA THR A 210 24.78 1.41 -4.59
C THR A 210 24.14 0.20 -5.25
N SER A 211 22.85 -0.01 -5.04
CA SER A 211 22.09 -1.05 -5.75
C SER A 211 20.62 -0.61 -5.92
N PRO A 212 20.14 -0.51 -7.18
CA PRO A 212 18.78 -0.10 -7.46
C PRO A 212 17.77 -1.22 -7.19
N PHE A 213 16.50 -0.85 -7.14
CA PHE A 213 15.36 -1.76 -7.19
C PHE A 213 15.32 -2.53 -8.51
N GLY A 214 14.83 -3.77 -8.47
CA GLY A 214 14.58 -4.57 -9.65
C GLY A 214 15.41 -5.85 -9.74
N TYR A 215 15.30 -6.55 -10.86
CA TYR A 215 16.02 -7.81 -11.05
C TYR A 215 17.51 -7.58 -11.28
N ARG A 216 18.34 -8.21 -10.44
CA ARG A 216 19.81 -8.16 -10.53
C ARG A 216 20.45 -9.51 -10.23
N VAL A 217 21.69 -9.69 -10.60
CA VAL A 217 22.49 -10.83 -10.11
C VAL A 217 22.85 -10.56 -8.66
N HIS A 218 22.42 -11.44 -7.77
CA HIS A 218 22.68 -11.30 -6.33
C HIS A 218 24.18 -11.43 -6.06
N PRO A 219 24.83 -10.48 -5.35
CA PRO A 219 26.29 -10.42 -5.23
C PRO A 219 26.86 -11.68 -4.56
N THR A 220 26.18 -12.23 -3.58
CA THR A 220 26.63 -13.42 -2.83
C THR A 220 26.15 -14.74 -3.48
N LEU A 221 24.88 -14.80 -3.91
CA LEU A 221 24.25 -16.03 -4.40
C LEU A 221 24.48 -16.28 -5.89
N ARG A 222 25.00 -15.31 -6.64
CA ARG A 222 25.26 -15.35 -8.08
C ARG A 222 24.07 -15.77 -8.95
N THR A 223 22.86 -15.67 -8.43
CA THR A 223 21.59 -15.96 -9.12
C THR A 223 20.81 -14.67 -9.39
N ARG A 224 20.03 -14.64 -10.48
CA ARG A 224 19.13 -13.52 -10.78
C ARG A 224 18.02 -13.48 -9.74
N ARG A 225 17.93 -12.38 -8.99
CA ARG A 225 16.91 -12.17 -7.95
C ARG A 225 16.34 -10.77 -8.02
N MET A 226 15.09 -10.65 -7.59
CA MET A 226 14.43 -9.38 -7.38
C MET A 226 15.03 -8.70 -6.15
N HIS A 227 15.49 -7.47 -6.30
CA HIS A 227 15.83 -6.56 -5.21
C HIS A 227 14.61 -5.69 -4.91
N THR A 228 14.01 -5.89 -3.75
CA THR A 228 12.71 -5.32 -3.39
C THR A 228 12.80 -3.91 -2.80
N GLY A 229 13.99 -3.34 -2.73
CA GLY A 229 14.26 -2.00 -2.25
C GLY A 229 15.46 -1.37 -2.97
N VAL A 230 16.05 -0.37 -2.37
CA VAL A 230 17.30 0.26 -2.80
C VAL A 230 18.33 0.17 -1.69
N ASP A 231 19.60 -0.03 -2.07
CA ASP A 231 20.71 -0.01 -1.10
C ASP A 231 21.39 1.37 -1.16
N LEU A 232 21.43 2.04 -0.02
CA LEU A 232 21.98 3.37 0.15
C LEU A 232 23.33 3.30 0.87
N SER A 233 24.40 3.78 0.25
CA SER A 233 25.74 3.82 0.83
C SER A 233 25.77 4.81 1.98
N VAL A 234 25.87 4.31 3.21
CA VAL A 234 25.99 5.08 4.44
C VAL A 234 26.94 4.39 5.39
N ARG A 235 27.64 5.16 6.22
CA ARG A 235 28.53 4.61 7.26
C ARG A 235 27.69 3.96 8.35
N THR A 236 28.21 2.92 8.99
CA THR A 236 27.63 2.35 10.22
C THR A 236 27.43 3.47 11.26
N GLY A 237 26.26 3.49 11.90
CA GLY A 237 25.90 4.51 12.89
C GLY A 237 25.25 5.77 12.28
N THR A 238 25.08 5.85 10.95
CA THR A 238 24.32 6.96 10.34
C THR A 238 22.86 6.91 10.80
N THR A 239 22.31 8.04 11.22
CA THR A 239 20.91 8.16 11.63
C THR A 239 19.97 7.83 10.48
N VAL A 240 19.04 6.92 10.73
CA VAL A 240 17.93 6.58 9.85
C VAL A 240 16.65 7.20 10.41
N SER A 241 15.96 8.00 9.59
CA SER A 241 14.76 8.72 10.00
C SER A 241 13.51 8.13 9.35
N ALA A 242 12.38 8.25 10.05
CA ALA A 242 11.07 7.90 9.51
C ALA A 242 10.70 8.81 8.33
N VAL A 243 10.37 8.23 7.19
CA VAL A 243 10.03 8.97 5.96
C VAL A 243 8.66 9.64 6.00
N ALA A 244 7.78 9.20 6.90
CA ALA A 244 6.49 9.79 7.23
C ALA A 244 6.09 9.38 8.64
N ALA A 245 5.05 10.01 9.20
CA ALA A 245 4.41 9.55 10.42
C ALA A 245 3.85 8.13 10.23
N GLY A 246 3.84 7.33 11.30
CA GLY A 246 3.35 5.96 11.23
C GLY A 246 3.46 5.21 12.54
N VAL A 247 3.20 3.90 12.47
CA VAL A 247 3.34 2.97 13.60
C VAL A 247 4.39 1.93 13.26
N VAL A 248 5.30 1.66 14.19
CA VAL A 248 6.29 0.60 14.08
C VAL A 248 5.57 -0.74 14.11
N ARG A 249 5.48 -1.42 12.98
CA ARG A 249 4.84 -2.71 12.83
C ARG A 249 5.73 -3.87 13.23
N ARG A 250 7.02 -3.74 12.93
CA ARG A 250 8.06 -4.73 13.25
C ARG A 250 9.34 -4.02 13.65
N ALA A 251 9.94 -4.49 14.73
CA ALA A 251 11.30 -4.17 15.16
C ALA A 251 11.92 -5.48 15.65
N SER A 252 12.79 -6.10 14.85
CA SER A 252 13.33 -7.44 15.12
C SER A 252 14.68 -7.63 14.44
N GLU A 253 15.31 -8.78 14.67
CA GLU A 253 16.54 -9.19 13.98
C GLU A 253 16.31 -10.54 13.32
N ASP A 254 16.82 -10.74 12.10
CA ASP A 254 16.85 -12.01 11.40
C ASP A 254 18.14 -12.16 10.59
N SER A 255 18.45 -13.39 10.15
CA SER A 255 19.71 -13.73 9.47
C SER A 255 19.85 -13.11 8.07
N VAL A 256 18.76 -12.66 7.47
CA VAL A 256 18.77 -12.08 6.10
C VAL A 256 18.81 -10.58 6.18
N ASN A 257 17.84 -9.96 6.86
CA ASN A 257 17.66 -8.52 6.93
C ASN A 257 18.49 -7.85 8.05
N GLY A 258 19.12 -8.66 8.91
CA GLY A 258 19.77 -8.16 10.12
C GLY A 258 18.75 -7.52 11.04
N ARG A 259 19.11 -6.43 11.70
CA ARG A 259 18.14 -5.62 12.46
C ARG A 259 17.26 -4.85 11.49
N VAL A 260 15.97 -5.18 11.52
CA VAL A 260 14.96 -4.67 10.61
C VAL A 260 13.86 -3.92 11.36
N LEU A 261 13.48 -2.79 10.82
CA LEU A 261 12.37 -1.98 11.27
C LEU A 261 11.39 -1.81 10.10
N VAL A 262 10.09 -2.03 10.38
CA VAL A 262 9.02 -1.81 9.41
C VAL A 262 8.02 -0.82 9.98
N LEU A 263 7.75 0.25 9.24
CA LEU A 263 6.73 1.24 9.55
C LEU A 263 5.48 1.02 8.69
N ASP A 264 4.33 1.13 9.31
CA ASP A 264 3.04 1.24 8.66
C ASP A 264 2.60 2.72 8.70
N HIS A 265 2.50 3.34 7.53
CA HIS A 265 2.09 4.74 7.37
C HIS A 265 0.58 4.89 7.17
N GLY A 266 -0.16 3.77 7.25
CA GLY A 266 -1.56 3.72 6.85
C GLY A 266 -1.74 3.76 5.33
N ARG A 267 -3.01 3.75 4.88
CA ARG A 267 -3.37 3.91 3.46
C ARG A 267 -2.70 2.90 2.53
N GLY A 268 -2.30 1.72 3.05
CA GLY A 268 -1.60 0.67 2.29
C GLY A 268 -0.13 0.96 1.99
N VAL A 269 0.49 1.90 2.68
CA VAL A 269 1.91 2.27 2.52
C VAL A 269 2.72 1.75 3.69
N THR A 270 3.73 0.93 3.41
CA THR A 270 4.71 0.47 4.39
C THR A 270 6.13 0.72 3.92
N THR A 271 7.04 0.96 4.87
CA THR A 271 8.48 1.08 4.59
C THR A 271 9.28 0.17 5.50
N ALA A 272 10.37 -0.39 4.95
CA ALA A 272 11.28 -1.24 5.71
C ALA A 272 12.71 -0.69 5.62
N TYR A 273 13.42 -0.84 6.74
CA TYR A 273 14.78 -0.36 6.97
C TYR A 273 15.60 -1.52 7.51
N CYS A 274 16.52 -2.07 6.71
CA CYS A 274 17.26 -3.28 7.06
C CYS A 274 18.76 -3.00 7.26
N HIS A 275 19.45 -4.01 7.78
CA HIS A 275 20.89 -4.04 8.05
C HIS A 275 21.32 -3.03 9.11
N ASN A 276 20.41 -2.55 9.98
CA ASN A 276 20.72 -1.56 11.01
C ASN A 276 21.70 -2.11 12.06
N SER A 277 22.51 -1.23 12.62
CA SER A 277 23.35 -1.53 13.79
C SER A 277 22.56 -1.44 15.10
N GLU A 278 21.52 -0.58 15.13
CA GLU A 278 20.68 -0.35 16.30
C GLU A 278 19.26 0.04 15.88
N LEU A 279 18.26 -0.39 16.65
CA LEU A 279 16.87 0.06 16.52
C LEU A 279 16.55 0.97 17.70
N LEU A 280 16.16 2.21 17.43
CA LEU A 280 15.89 3.23 18.45
C LEU A 280 14.45 3.21 18.95
N VAL A 281 13.56 2.46 18.26
CA VAL A 281 12.14 2.35 18.57
C VAL A 281 11.70 0.90 18.57
N LYS A 282 10.59 0.61 19.26
CA LYS A 282 10.03 -0.74 19.43
C LYS A 282 8.74 -0.90 18.61
N ALA A 283 8.34 -2.14 18.33
CA ALA A 283 7.05 -2.44 17.72
C ALA A 283 5.90 -1.82 18.55
N GLY A 284 4.91 -1.26 17.87
CA GLY A 284 3.79 -0.52 18.45
C GLY A 284 4.04 0.97 18.70
N THR A 285 5.29 1.45 18.63
CA THR A 285 5.61 2.88 18.81
C THR A 285 5.04 3.71 17.64
N ARG A 286 4.39 4.84 17.96
CA ARG A 286 4.07 5.88 16.97
C ARG A 286 5.30 6.75 16.74
N VAL A 287 5.56 7.07 15.48
CA VAL A 287 6.68 7.93 15.08
C VAL A 287 6.19 9.03 14.16
N GLU A 288 6.89 10.17 14.21
CA GLU A 288 6.63 11.32 13.35
C GLU A 288 7.60 11.32 12.17
N LYS A 289 7.24 12.04 11.09
CA LYS A 289 8.13 12.24 9.93
C LYS A 289 9.43 12.93 10.38
N GLY A 290 10.59 12.40 9.95
CA GLY A 290 11.90 12.90 10.31
C GLY A 290 12.43 12.42 11.66
N GLN A 291 11.60 11.71 12.47
CA GLN A 291 12.06 11.17 13.76
C GLN A 291 13.15 10.11 13.54
N PRO A 292 14.27 10.15 14.29
CA PRO A 292 15.25 9.06 14.33
C PRO A 292 14.61 7.75 14.79
N ILE A 293 14.79 6.68 14.02
CA ILE A 293 14.19 5.37 14.27
C ILE A 293 15.20 4.23 14.36
N ALA A 294 16.37 4.39 13.73
CA ALA A 294 17.44 3.41 13.75
C ALA A 294 18.80 4.06 13.47
N LEU A 295 19.87 3.31 13.66
CA LEU A 295 21.22 3.60 13.16
C LEU A 295 21.57 2.56 12.10
N SER A 296 22.05 3.02 10.94
CA SER A 296 22.47 2.14 9.84
C SER A 296 23.65 1.25 10.24
N GLY A 297 23.84 0.14 9.55
CA GLY A 297 24.86 -0.83 9.88
C GLY A 297 25.25 -1.75 8.74
N SER A 298 25.58 -2.99 9.09
CA SER A 298 25.91 -4.10 8.19
C SER A 298 25.51 -5.45 8.79
N THR A 299 24.41 -5.50 9.54
CA THR A 299 23.92 -6.72 10.18
C THR A 299 23.17 -7.63 9.19
N GLY A 300 23.05 -8.92 9.50
CA GLY A 300 22.43 -9.91 8.62
C GLY A 300 23.27 -10.22 7.37
N ARG A 301 22.59 -10.49 6.24
CA ARG A 301 23.27 -10.84 4.99
C ARG A 301 23.66 -9.57 4.21
N SER A 302 24.67 -8.89 4.68
CA SER A 302 25.22 -7.66 4.11
C SER A 302 26.66 -7.87 3.65
N THR A 303 27.10 -7.20 2.60
CA THR A 303 28.47 -7.21 2.09
C THR A 303 29.31 -6.02 2.60
N GLY A 304 28.70 -5.08 3.30
CA GLY A 304 29.34 -3.89 3.85
C GLY A 304 28.33 -2.88 4.35
N PRO A 305 28.78 -1.78 4.98
CA PRO A 305 27.90 -0.77 5.55
C PRO A 305 26.97 -0.14 4.50
N HIS A 306 25.65 -0.27 4.67
CA HIS A 306 24.61 0.35 3.86
C HIS A 306 23.28 0.31 4.59
N LEU A 307 22.31 1.09 4.12
CA LEU A 307 20.89 0.96 4.45
C LEU A 307 20.16 0.32 3.29
N HIS A 308 19.53 -0.83 3.49
CA HIS A 308 18.52 -1.33 2.57
C HIS A 308 17.17 -0.68 2.91
N TYR A 309 16.63 0.11 1.99
CA TYR A 309 15.35 0.81 2.13
C TYR A 309 14.33 0.27 1.14
N GLN A 310 13.17 -0.20 1.63
CA GLN A 310 12.10 -0.77 0.83
C GLN A 310 10.81 0.04 1.05
N LEU A 311 10.11 0.31 -0.05
CA LEU A 311 8.76 0.87 -0.07
C LEU A 311 7.80 -0.18 -0.60
N GLU A 312 6.67 -0.36 0.08
CA GLU A 312 5.58 -1.21 -0.38
C GLU A 312 4.29 -0.41 -0.48
N LEU A 313 3.57 -0.60 -1.58
CA LEU A 313 2.21 -0.14 -1.78
C LEU A 313 1.30 -1.35 -1.87
N ALA A 314 0.31 -1.44 -0.98
CA ALA A 314 -0.57 -2.59 -0.87
C ALA A 314 0.18 -3.93 -0.78
N ALA A 315 1.21 -3.98 0.07
CA ALA A 315 2.11 -5.12 0.29
C ALA A 315 2.89 -5.59 -0.96
N ARG A 316 2.98 -4.75 -1.99
CA ARG A 316 3.83 -4.99 -3.17
C ARG A 316 5.00 -4.04 -3.14
N PRO A 317 6.25 -4.54 -3.21
CA PRO A 317 7.41 -3.68 -3.29
C PRO A 317 7.40 -2.87 -4.59
N VAL A 318 7.69 -1.59 -4.47
CA VAL A 318 7.81 -0.65 -5.59
C VAL A 318 9.16 0.07 -5.50
N ASP A 319 9.60 0.63 -6.62
CA ASP A 319 10.85 1.40 -6.66
C ASP A 319 10.71 2.70 -5.85
N PRO A 320 11.38 2.82 -4.68
CA PRO A 320 11.30 4.03 -3.88
C PRO A 320 11.87 5.25 -4.61
N PHE A 321 12.79 5.03 -5.54
CA PHE A 321 13.48 6.09 -6.25
C PHE A 321 12.57 6.81 -7.25
N GLY A 322 11.59 6.09 -7.82
CA GLY A 322 10.56 6.68 -8.68
C GLY A 322 9.74 7.78 -7.98
N PHE A 323 9.55 7.68 -6.66
CA PHE A 323 8.86 8.70 -5.86
C PHE A 323 9.81 9.82 -5.40
N ARG A 324 11.11 9.54 -5.24
CA ARG A 324 12.12 10.53 -4.83
C ARG A 324 12.44 11.57 -5.90
N THR A 325 12.29 11.25 -7.17
CA THR A 325 12.62 12.18 -8.27
C THR A 325 11.84 13.50 -8.13
N ALA A 326 10.63 13.43 -7.57
CA ALA A 326 9.82 14.59 -7.25
C ALA A 326 10.40 15.49 -6.14
N LEU A 327 11.18 14.92 -5.21
CA LEU A 327 11.75 15.64 -4.07
C LEU A 327 13.14 16.25 -4.38
N ARG A 328 13.90 15.65 -5.30
CA ARG A 328 15.25 16.11 -5.65
C ARG A 328 15.32 17.51 -6.23
N VAL A 329 14.29 17.91 -6.97
CA VAL A 329 14.26 19.23 -7.60
C VAL A 329 13.79 20.31 -6.63
N ALA A 330 13.07 19.94 -5.58
CA ALA A 330 12.60 20.88 -4.55
C ALA A 330 13.75 21.42 -3.68
N ASP A 331 14.86 20.67 -3.55
CA ASP A 331 15.97 21.02 -2.67
C ASP A 331 17.19 21.63 -3.41
N GLY A 332 17.04 22.04 -4.66
CA GLY A 332 18.03 22.82 -5.41
C GLY A 332 19.23 22.04 -5.94
N GLY A 333 19.21 20.71 -5.89
CA GLY A 333 20.26 19.85 -6.42
C GLY A 333 20.08 19.56 -7.91
N ALA A 334 20.58 20.43 -8.79
CA ALA A 334 20.87 20.01 -10.16
C ALA A 334 21.89 18.88 -10.11
N THR A 335 21.53 17.70 -10.54
CA THR A 335 22.51 16.63 -10.69
C THR A 335 22.26 15.91 -12.00
N GLU A 336 23.27 15.97 -12.82
CA GLU A 336 23.45 15.23 -14.04
C GLU A 336 23.19 13.73 -13.82
N LEU A 337 22.45 13.15 -14.76
CA LEU A 337 22.30 11.72 -14.93
C LEU A 337 23.54 11.12 -15.57
#